data_bcc834adfe7edd25b15bf03dee13dcb8
#
_entry.id   bcc834adfe7edd25b15bf03dee13dcb8
#
_cell.length_a   1.000
_cell.length_b   1.000
_cell.length_c   1.000
_cell.angle_alpha   90.00
_cell.angle_beta   90.00
_cell.angle_gamma   90.00
#
_symmetry.space_group_name_H-M   'P 1'
#
loop_
_entity.id
_entity.type
_entity.pdbx_description
1 polymer ?
#
loop_
_entity_poly.entity_id
_entity_poly.type
_entity_poly.pdbx_seq_one_letter_code
_entity_poly.pdbx_strand_id
1 'polypeptide(L)'
;MNDRYIIKCIAIKNIESNKLNGELMIIEGNEYWYNHEASTFYCSTENYELIKKFYSYHQFPRGYFPITKIQNNAKIFKKLATAKDHTKIVEDTGYFKCEIYRVITTIEKL
;
A
#
# COMPACT_ATOMS: atom_id res chain seq x y z
N MET A 1 22.87 11.98 -8.98
CA MET A 1 22.44 11.19 -7.83
C MET A 1 21.14 10.48 -8.15
N ASN A 2 21.05 9.24 -7.77
CA ASN A 2 19.87 8.45 -8.05
C ASN A 2 18.90 8.54 -6.86
N ASP A 3 17.93 9.44 -6.96
CA ASP A 3 16.87 9.52 -5.98
C ASP A 3 16.07 8.23 -5.97
N ARG A 4 15.56 7.89 -4.80
CA ARG A 4 14.68 6.75 -4.57
C ARG A 4 13.46 7.24 -3.83
N TYR A 5 12.32 6.63 -4.09
CA TYR A 5 11.04 7.03 -3.50
C TYR A 5 10.31 5.82 -2.94
N ILE A 6 9.68 6.03 -1.80
CA ILE A 6 8.79 5.05 -1.17
C ILE A 6 7.47 5.72 -0.85
N ILE A 7 6.42 4.92 -0.71
CA ILE A 7 5.05 5.41 -0.49
C ILE A 7 4.56 4.92 0.87
N LYS A 8 4.17 5.86 1.73
CA LYS A 8 3.43 5.57 2.96
C LYS A 8 1.94 5.59 2.67
N CYS A 9 1.23 4.58 3.13
CA CYS A 9 -0.22 4.46 3.03
C CYS A 9 -0.83 4.56 4.42
N ILE A 10 -1.58 5.63 4.69
CA ILE A 10 -2.24 5.84 5.97
C ILE A 10 -3.69 5.39 5.81
N ALA A 11 -4.11 4.42 6.60
CA ALA A 11 -5.47 3.90 6.53
C ALA A 11 -6.47 4.96 7.02
N ILE A 12 -7.49 5.25 6.21
CA ILE A 12 -8.58 6.17 6.56
C ILE A 12 -9.86 5.42 6.90
N LYS A 13 -9.86 4.09 6.77
CA LYS A 13 -10.97 3.21 7.16
C LYS A 13 -10.41 1.92 7.71
N ASN A 14 -11.18 1.27 8.59
CA ASN A 14 -10.88 -0.09 9.04
C ASN A 14 -11.23 -1.10 7.97
N ILE A 15 -10.43 -2.17 7.87
CA ILE A 15 -10.74 -3.32 7.03
C ILE A 15 -10.68 -4.57 7.93
N GLU A 16 -11.80 -5.29 8.02
CA GLU A 16 -11.91 -6.49 8.83
C GLU A 16 -11.40 -7.72 8.08
N SER A 17 -10.83 -8.65 8.84
CA SER A 17 -10.44 -9.96 8.32
C SER A 17 -11.52 -10.99 8.63
N ASN A 18 -12.08 -11.61 7.61
CA ASN A 18 -13.08 -12.65 7.78
C ASN A 18 -12.53 -13.94 8.38
N LYS A 19 -11.22 -14.17 8.26
CA LYS A 19 -10.60 -15.38 8.81
C LYS A 19 -10.44 -15.33 10.33
N LEU A 20 -10.51 -14.14 10.91
CA LEU A 20 -10.19 -13.92 12.32
C LEU A 20 -11.38 -13.40 13.13
N ASN A 21 -12.61 -13.81 12.77
CA ASN A 21 -13.83 -13.50 13.52
C ASN A 21 -14.03 -12.00 13.82
N GLY A 22 -13.82 -11.15 12.81
CA GLY A 22 -14.02 -9.72 12.95
C GLY A 22 -12.83 -8.95 13.48
N GLU A 23 -11.67 -9.58 13.63
CA GLU A 23 -10.45 -8.82 13.95
C GLU A 23 -10.11 -7.87 12.80
N LEU A 24 -9.61 -6.69 13.16
CA LEU A 24 -9.21 -5.70 12.17
C LEU A 24 -7.89 -6.10 11.53
N MET A 25 -7.91 -6.23 10.21
CA MET A 25 -6.72 -6.48 9.42
C MET A 25 -5.98 -5.18 9.14
N ILE A 26 -6.72 -4.14 8.77
CA ILE A 26 -6.23 -2.78 8.55
C ILE A 26 -6.95 -1.87 9.51
N ILE A 27 -6.22 -1.06 10.27
CA ILE A 27 -6.77 -0.21 11.33
C ILE A 27 -6.64 1.24 10.91
N GLU A 28 -7.75 1.98 10.95
CA GLU A 28 -7.79 3.41 10.68
C GLU A 28 -6.75 4.16 11.51
N GLY A 29 -5.99 5.03 10.85
CA GLY A 29 -4.92 5.80 11.45
C GLY A 29 -3.56 5.12 11.45
N ASN A 30 -3.50 3.81 11.25
CA ASN A 30 -2.22 3.11 11.15
C ASN A 30 -1.53 3.41 9.84
N GLU A 31 -0.21 3.34 9.88
CA GLU A 31 0.65 3.60 8.74
C GLU A 31 1.18 2.30 8.17
N TYR A 32 1.12 2.19 6.85
CA TYR A 32 1.60 1.05 6.09
C TYR A 32 2.47 1.55 4.95
N TRP A 33 3.20 0.65 4.30
CA TRP A 33 4.09 0.99 3.19
C TRP A 33 3.67 0.22 1.94
N TYR A 34 3.64 0.91 0.81
CA TYR A 34 3.25 0.30 -0.44
C TYR A 34 4.34 -0.66 -0.93
N ASN A 35 3.95 -1.89 -1.22
CA ASN A 35 4.76 -2.86 -1.96
C ASN A 35 3.85 -3.90 -2.59
N HIS A 36 3.64 -3.80 -3.89
CA HIS A 36 2.79 -4.73 -4.64
C HIS A 36 3.46 -6.09 -4.89
N GLU A 37 4.74 -6.24 -4.60
CA GLU A 37 5.49 -7.48 -4.81
C GLU A 37 5.65 -8.30 -3.52
N ALA A 38 5.46 -7.69 -2.37
CA ALA A 38 5.71 -8.31 -1.07
C ALA A 38 4.60 -8.00 -0.06
N SER A 39 3.35 -8.18 -0.48
CA SER A 39 2.20 -7.96 0.39
C SER A 39 2.09 -9.06 1.44
N THR A 40 1.79 -8.65 2.68
CA THR A 40 1.60 -9.55 3.81
C THR A 40 0.15 -9.63 4.28
N PHE A 41 -0.73 -8.81 3.73
CA PHE A 41 -2.13 -8.73 4.16
C PHE A 41 -3.04 -9.46 3.19
N TYR A 42 -3.58 -10.58 3.64
CA TYR A 42 -4.55 -11.35 2.88
C TYR A 42 -5.90 -10.63 2.82
N CYS A 43 -6.51 -10.61 1.65
CA CYS A 43 -7.84 -10.06 1.44
C CYS A 43 -8.85 -11.20 1.28
N SER A 44 -9.94 -11.14 2.03
CA SER A 44 -11.03 -12.06 1.86
C SER A 44 -11.84 -11.78 0.59
N THR A 45 -12.70 -12.71 0.22
CA THR A 45 -13.60 -12.54 -0.94
C THR A 45 -14.50 -11.31 -0.81
N GLU A 46 -14.84 -10.91 0.41
CA GLU A 46 -15.68 -9.72 0.63
C GLU A 46 -14.95 -8.42 0.26
N ASN A 47 -13.63 -8.42 0.33
CA ASN A 47 -12.82 -7.28 -0.04
C ASN A 47 -12.32 -7.37 -1.49
N TYR A 48 -12.83 -8.32 -2.26
CA TYR A 48 -12.38 -8.58 -3.63
C TYR A 48 -12.50 -7.35 -4.53
N GLU A 49 -13.61 -6.62 -4.43
CA GLU A 49 -13.82 -5.41 -5.24
C GLU A 49 -12.78 -4.32 -4.94
N LEU A 50 -12.35 -4.22 -3.70
CA LEU A 50 -11.29 -3.31 -3.30
C LEU A 50 -9.96 -3.66 -3.98
N ILE A 51 -9.59 -4.93 -3.93
CA ILE A 51 -8.32 -5.41 -4.50
C ILE A 51 -8.36 -5.44 -6.02
N LYS A 52 -9.52 -5.65 -6.62
CA LYS A 52 -9.68 -5.75 -8.08
C LYS A 52 -9.06 -4.56 -8.81
N LYS A 53 -9.14 -3.38 -8.24
CA LYS A 53 -8.52 -2.18 -8.82
C LYS A 53 -7.00 -2.31 -8.92
N PHE A 54 -6.37 -2.94 -7.93
CA PHE A 54 -4.93 -3.20 -7.98
C PHE A 54 -4.58 -4.23 -9.05
N TYR A 55 -5.39 -5.27 -9.20
CA TYR A 55 -5.14 -6.32 -10.18
C TYR A 55 -5.16 -5.82 -11.62
N SER A 56 -5.94 -4.79 -11.92
CA SER A 56 -6.00 -4.27 -13.27
C SER A 56 -4.72 -3.54 -13.68
N TYR A 57 -3.89 -3.14 -12.73
CA TYR A 57 -2.64 -2.41 -12.97
C TYR A 57 -1.39 -3.26 -12.78
N HIS A 58 -1.45 -4.26 -11.89
CA HIS A 58 -0.31 -5.06 -11.51
C HIS A 58 -0.71 -6.52 -11.35
N GLN A 59 0.23 -7.42 -11.60
CA GLN A 59 0.03 -8.84 -11.34
C GLN A 59 0.37 -9.13 -9.88
N PHE A 60 -0.57 -8.88 -8.98
CA PHE A 60 -0.40 -9.24 -7.58
C PHE A 60 -0.67 -10.72 -7.33
N PRO A 61 -0.06 -11.29 -6.30
CA PRO A 61 -0.58 -12.54 -5.75
C PRO A 61 -2.05 -12.33 -5.36
N ARG A 62 -2.90 -13.18 -5.90
CA ARG A 62 -4.35 -13.04 -5.70
C ARG A 62 -4.72 -13.11 -4.23
N GLY A 63 -5.51 -12.13 -3.78
CA GLY A 63 -6.02 -12.11 -2.42
C GLY A 63 -5.17 -11.32 -1.42
N TYR A 64 -4.18 -10.55 -1.86
CA TYR A 64 -3.35 -9.75 -0.96
C TYR A 64 -3.45 -8.26 -1.27
N PHE A 65 -3.44 -7.43 -0.22
CA PHE A 65 -3.31 -6.00 -0.36
C PHE A 65 -1.85 -5.64 -0.64
N PRO A 66 -1.57 -4.64 -1.47
CA PRO A 66 -0.20 -4.28 -1.86
C PRO A 66 0.50 -3.38 -0.84
N ILE A 67 0.42 -3.75 0.44
CA ILE A 67 1.00 -2.99 1.54
C ILE A 67 1.71 -3.90 2.53
N THR A 68 2.65 -3.34 3.27
CA THR A 68 3.39 -4.01 4.33
C THR A 68 3.49 -3.11 5.56
N LYS A 69 3.62 -3.69 6.74
CA LYS A 69 3.84 -2.95 8.00
C LYS A 69 5.27 -2.44 8.14
N ILE A 70 6.21 -3.01 7.41
CA ILE A 70 7.65 -2.78 7.61
C ILE A 70 8.16 -1.81 6.57
N GLN A 71 8.64 -0.64 7.01
CA GLN A 71 9.17 0.40 6.12
C GLN A 71 10.29 -0.11 5.23
N ASN A 72 11.18 -0.95 5.75
CA ASN A 72 12.30 -1.48 4.98
C ASN A 72 11.86 -2.39 3.83
N ASN A 73 10.61 -2.86 3.86
CA ASN A 73 10.03 -3.67 2.79
C ASN A 73 9.23 -2.83 1.79
N ALA A 74 9.22 -1.51 1.91
CA ALA A 74 8.53 -0.64 0.98
C ALA A 74 9.11 -0.80 -0.43
N LYS A 75 8.24 -0.76 -1.44
CA LYS A 75 8.68 -0.75 -2.84
C LYS A 75 9.46 0.53 -3.12
N ILE A 76 10.64 0.38 -3.68
CA ILE A 76 11.50 1.50 -4.06
C ILE A 76 11.24 1.86 -5.52
N PHE A 77 10.87 3.12 -5.74
CA PHE A 77 10.66 3.68 -7.06
C PHE A 77 11.87 4.54 -7.47
N LYS A 78 12.29 4.40 -8.70
CA LYS A 78 13.40 5.19 -9.24
C LYS A 78 12.95 6.55 -9.77
N LYS A 79 11.67 6.68 -10.11
CA LYS A 79 11.07 7.89 -10.70
C LYS A 79 9.93 8.40 -9.84
N LEU A 80 9.93 9.70 -9.55
CA LEU A 80 8.85 10.33 -8.80
C LEU A 80 7.50 10.21 -9.52
N ALA A 81 7.49 10.35 -10.84
CA ALA A 81 6.27 10.22 -11.63
C ALA A 81 5.62 8.85 -11.47
N THR A 82 6.43 7.78 -11.45
CA THR A 82 5.93 6.42 -11.25
C THR A 82 5.36 6.26 -9.83
N ALA A 83 6.05 6.78 -8.82
CA ALA A 83 5.54 6.75 -7.45
C ALA A 83 4.20 7.49 -7.34
N LYS A 84 4.04 8.65 -7.98
CA LYS A 84 2.78 9.40 -8.00
C LYS A 84 1.66 8.60 -8.65
N ASP A 85 1.93 7.89 -9.75
CA ASP A 85 0.92 7.05 -10.39
C ASP A 85 0.42 5.95 -9.46
N HIS A 86 1.33 5.33 -8.72
CA HIS A 86 0.98 4.29 -7.76
C HIS A 86 0.22 4.84 -6.55
N THR A 87 0.57 6.03 -6.04
CA THR A 87 -0.21 6.65 -4.96
C THR A 87 -1.64 6.91 -5.40
N LYS A 88 -1.85 7.34 -6.62
CA LYS A 88 -3.19 7.58 -7.15
C LYS A 88 -4.02 6.30 -7.17
N ILE A 89 -3.43 5.19 -7.61
CA ILE A 89 -4.09 3.88 -7.60
C ILE A 89 -4.54 3.51 -6.20
N VAL A 90 -3.66 3.68 -5.20
CA VAL A 90 -3.97 3.34 -3.81
C VAL A 90 -5.06 4.26 -3.25
N GLU A 91 -4.95 5.56 -3.48
CA GLU A 91 -5.93 6.53 -2.98
C GLU A 91 -7.30 6.37 -3.63
N ASP A 92 -7.35 5.99 -4.90
CA ASP A 92 -8.61 5.75 -5.62
C ASP A 92 -9.44 4.61 -5.03
N THR A 93 -8.85 3.75 -4.21
CA THR A 93 -9.60 2.73 -3.49
C THR A 93 -10.49 3.31 -2.40
N GLY A 94 -10.18 4.51 -1.90
CA GLY A 94 -10.93 5.16 -0.83
C GLY A 94 -10.59 4.68 0.58
N TYR A 95 -9.59 3.83 0.75
CA TYR A 95 -9.19 3.26 2.06
C TYR A 95 -7.90 3.83 2.60
N PHE A 96 -7.11 4.49 1.77
CA PHE A 96 -5.80 5.00 2.17
C PHE A 96 -5.57 6.42 1.66
N LYS A 97 -4.85 7.19 2.46
CA LYS A 97 -4.22 8.43 2.06
C LYS A 97 -2.72 8.17 1.95
N CYS A 98 -2.09 8.64 0.88
CA CYS A 98 -0.69 8.33 0.63
C CYS A 98 0.22 9.55 0.75
N GLU A 99 1.45 9.30 1.17
CA GLU A 99 2.53 10.28 1.20
C GLU A 99 3.77 9.67 0.56
N ILE A 100 4.46 10.45 -0.27
CA ILE A 100 5.69 10.01 -0.90
C ILE A 100 6.88 10.52 -0.09
N TYR A 101 7.86 9.65 0.13
CA TYR A 101 9.12 9.98 0.80
C TYR A 101 10.27 9.78 -0.15
N ARG A 102 11.22 10.71 -0.11
CA ARG A 102 12.50 10.56 -0.80
C ARG A 102 13.47 9.85 0.12
N VAL A 103 14.15 8.85 -0.42
CA VAL A 103 15.19 8.10 0.30
C VAL A 103 16.54 8.44 -0.31
N ILE A 104 17.37 9.11 0.49
CA ILE A 104 18.75 9.43 0.12
C ILE A 104 19.65 8.75 1.15
N THR A 105 20.30 9.51 2.01
CA THR A 105 20.97 8.99 3.19
C THR A 105 20.00 8.91 4.37
N THR A 106 18.97 9.76 4.36
CA THR A 106 17.86 9.78 5.32
C THR A 106 16.55 9.78 4.56
N ILE A 107 15.45 9.42 5.21
CA ILE A 107 14.12 9.41 4.61
C ILE A 107 13.50 10.79 4.78
N GLU A 108 13.05 11.39 3.69
CA GLU A 108 12.50 12.74 3.66
C GLU A 108 11.11 12.73 3.02
N LYS A 109 10.13 13.30 3.73
CA LYS A 109 8.79 13.49 3.18
C LYS A 109 8.78 14.57 2.12
N LEU A 110 8.14 14.32 1.00
CA LEU A 110 7.99 15.27 -0.10
C LEU A 110 6.68 16.06 -0.02
#